data_99c05262968714ef72f3de696d3d7509
#
_entry.id   99c05262968714ef72f3de696d3d7509
#
_cell.length_a   1.000
_cell.length_b   1.000
_cell.length_c   1.000
_cell.angle_alpha   90.00
_cell.angle_beta   90.00
_cell.angle_gamma   90.00
#
_symmetry.space_group_name_H-M   'P 1'
#
loop_
_entity.id
_entity.type
_entity.pdbx_description
1 polymer ?
#
loop_
_entity_poly.entity_id
_entity_poly.type
_entity_poly.pdbx_seq_one_letter_code
_entity_poly.pdbx_strand_id
1 'polypeptide(L)'
;MAPEKEPILELRNISKSYGSVRALSDVSFKAYAGEVIGLVGDNGAGKSSLIKTISGVHSPDAGEIFVDGVQRHWKSPHDSMAAGIETLYQDSGLAPDLTIGSNIFLGREVKRKGPLGRLGFLDQRTMERRALVELDKVGITVPPSKRTVSQLSGGQRQAVAIGRAVMWAKHVIILDEPTNHLGARQSQEVLKVIRAAREQGICVLFISHTLPHVLEVTDRIIVLRLGRVVRDSLTTEYTVESLLGTITGLNT
;
A
#
# COMPACT_ATOMS: atom_id res chain seq x y z
N MET A 1 -2.06 -4.55 33.04
CA MET A 1 -2.58 -4.15 31.72
C MET A 1 -1.40 -4.08 30.76
N ALA A 2 -1.42 -4.83 29.67
CA ALA A 2 -0.45 -4.63 28.62
C ALA A 2 -0.62 -3.19 28.07
N PRO A 3 0.47 -2.48 27.75
CA PRO A 3 0.35 -1.15 27.16
C PRO A 3 -0.52 -1.24 25.90
N GLU A 4 -1.53 -0.39 25.82
CA GLU A 4 -2.40 -0.29 24.65
C GLU A 4 -1.50 0.11 23.47
N LYS A 5 -1.46 -0.72 22.42
CA LYS A 5 -0.58 -0.50 21.27
C LYS A 5 -1.02 0.78 20.57
N GLU A 6 -0.13 1.77 20.46
CA GLU A 6 -0.47 3.03 19.79
C GLU A 6 -0.67 2.78 18.28
N PRO A 7 -1.73 3.36 17.67
CA PRO A 7 -1.97 3.20 16.25
C PRO A 7 -0.93 3.96 15.43
N ILE A 8 -0.42 3.31 14.38
CA ILE A 8 0.51 3.93 13.44
C ILE A 8 -0.23 4.79 12.40
N LEU A 9 -1.49 4.44 12.10
CA LEU A 9 -2.41 5.23 11.31
C LEU A 9 -3.76 5.23 12.00
N GLU A 10 -4.35 6.43 12.18
CA GLU A 10 -5.70 6.56 12.70
C GLU A 10 -6.49 7.54 11.84
N LEU A 11 -7.67 7.12 11.44
CA LEU A 11 -8.66 7.95 10.76
C LEU A 11 -9.81 8.22 11.71
N ARG A 12 -10.22 9.48 11.82
CA ARG A 12 -11.35 9.91 12.64
C ARG A 12 -12.36 10.66 11.80
N ASN A 13 -13.54 10.08 11.65
CA ASN A 13 -14.73 10.67 11.02
C ASN A 13 -14.47 11.24 9.61
N ILE A 14 -13.63 10.55 8.81
CA ILE A 14 -13.28 10.98 7.46
C ILE A 14 -14.51 11.00 6.56
N SER A 15 -14.78 12.16 5.99
CA SER A 15 -15.85 12.35 5.01
C SER A 15 -15.30 13.00 3.74
N LYS A 16 -15.83 12.57 2.57
CA LYS A 16 -15.43 13.09 1.27
C LYS A 16 -16.57 13.06 0.28
N SER A 17 -16.80 14.17 -0.42
CA SER A 17 -17.80 14.30 -1.47
C SER A 17 -17.14 14.74 -2.78
N TYR A 18 -17.73 14.33 -3.89
CA TYR A 18 -17.40 14.77 -5.26
C TYR A 18 -18.68 15.30 -5.91
N GLY A 19 -18.83 16.61 -5.93
CA GLY A 19 -20.10 17.25 -6.31
C GLY A 19 -21.22 16.81 -5.38
N SER A 20 -22.28 16.22 -5.92
CA SER A 20 -23.44 15.71 -5.15
C SER A 20 -23.24 14.30 -4.57
N VAL A 21 -22.17 13.61 -4.95
CA VAL A 21 -21.91 12.22 -4.53
C VAL A 21 -21.05 12.21 -3.26
N ARG A 22 -21.62 11.73 -2.16
CA ARG A 22 -20.87 11.49 -0.91
C ARG A 22 -20.17 10.14 -0.98
N ALA A 23 -18.86 10.16 -1.25
CA ALA A 23 -18.05 8.96 -1.45
C ALA A 23 -17.57 8.33 -0.13
N LEU A 24 -17.38 9.16 0.93
CA LEU A 24 -17.03 8.71 2.28
C LEU A 24 -17.90 9.44 3.30
N SER A 25 -18.37 8.74 4.32
CA SER A 25 -19.21 9.22 5.39
C SER A 25 -18.73 8.70 6.74
N ASP A 26 -18.11 9.56 7.54
CA ASP A 26 -17.68 9.26 8.92
C ASP A 26 -16.83 7.99 9.06
N VAL A 27 -15.91 7.77 8.11
CA VAL A 27 -15.01 6.61 8.13
C VAL A 27 -13.98 6.78 9.23
N SER A 28 -13.97 5.85 10.18
CA SER A 28 -13.01 5.82 11.28
C SER A 28 -12.46 4.42 11.45
N PHE A 29 -11.14 4.29 11.60
CA PHE A 29 -10.46 3.07 12.01
C PHE A 29 -9.04 3.38 12.47
N LYS A 30 -8.44 2.41 13.16
CA LYS A 30 -7.04 2.44 13.60
C LYS A 30 -6.28 1.31 12.90
N ALA A 31 -5.01 1.53 12.62
CA ALA A 31 -4.11 0.51 12.08
C ALA A 31 -2.80 0.51 12.89
N TYR A 32 -2.22 -0.67 13.06
CA TYR A 32 -1.10 -0.87 13.96
C TYR A 32 0.15 -1.35 13.22
N ALA A 33 1.32 -1.06 13.76
CA ALA A 33 2.58 -1.52 13.21
C ALA A 33 2.62 -3.06 13.14
N GLY A 34 3.04 -3.60 11.98
CA GLY A 34 3.07 -5.03 11.75
C GLY A 34 1.70 -5.68 11.64
N GLU A 35 0.69 -4.95 11.17
CA GLU A 35 -0.66 -5.45 10.89
C GLU A 35 -0.95 -5.44 9.39
N VAL A 36 -1.58 -6.48 8.87
CA VAL A 36 -2.12 -6.50 7.51
C VAL A 36 -3.63 -6.38 7.60
N ILE A 37 -4.17 -5.27 7.09
CA ILE A 37 -5.60 -4.99 7.07
C ILE A 37 -6.14 -5.18 5.66
N GLY A 38 -7.13 -6.06 5.50
CA GLY A 38 -7.90 -6.18 4.28
C GLY A 38 -8.96 -5.09 4.18
N LEU A 39 -8.89 -4.23 3.18
CA LEU A 39 -9.96 -3.27 2.90
C LEU A 39 -10.79 -3.79 1.73
N VAL A 40 -11.99 -4.26 2.03
CA VAL A 40 -12.90 -4.87 1.07
C VAL A 40 -14.22 -4.10 0.96
N GLY A 41 -14.97 -4.37 -0.08
CA GLY A 41 -16.25 -3.74 -0.36
C GLY A 41 -16.57 -3.81 -1.85
N ASP A 42 -17.83 -3.61 -2.20
CA ASP A 42 -18.30 -3.63 -3.58
C ASP A 42 -17.74 -2.46 -4.41
N ASN A 43 -17.98 -2.49 -5.73
CA ASN A 43 -17.68 -1.37 -6.60
C ASN A 43 -18.51 -0.15 -6.18
N GLY A 44 -17.84 1.02 -6.07
CA GLY A 44 -18.50 2.22 -5.55
C GLY A 44 -18.60 2.29 -4.01
N ALA A 45 -18.09 1.32 -3.26
CA ALA A 45 -18.11 1.35 -1.79
C ALA A 45 -17.31 2.51 -1.16
N GLY A 46 -16.43 3.17 -1.93
CA GLY A 46 -15.59 4.28 -1.45
C GLY A 46 -14.10 3.92 -1.25
N LYS A 47 -13.68 2.67 -1.54
CA LYS A 47 -12.29 2.21 -1.33
C LYS A 47 -11.25 3.12 -1.98
N SER A 48 -11.40 3.41 -3.27
CA SER A 48 -10.46 4.28 -4.00
C SER A 48 -10.46 5.72 -3.48
N SER A 49 -11.61 6.23 -3.01
CA SER A 49 -11.69 7.55 -2.39
C SER A 49 -10.95 7.57 -1.04
N LEU A 50 -11.07 6.50 -0.26
CA LEU A 50 -10.37 6.35 1.01
C LEU A 50 -8.85 6.30 0.80
N ILE A 51 -8.38 5.46 -0.16
CA ILE A 51 -6.96 5.38 -0.53
C ILE A 51 -6.44 6.76 -0.94
N LYS A 52 -7.14 7.45 -1.85
CA LYS A 52 -6.75 8.79 -2.33
C LYS A 52 -6.71 9.83 -1.20
N THR A 53 -7.56 9.68 -0.20
CA THR A 53 -7.57 10.55 0.97
C THR A 53 -6.36 10.26 1.89
N ILE A 54 -6.07 8.99 2.18
CA ILE A 54 -4.92 8.61 3.01
C ILE A 54 -3.60 8.95 2.31
N SER A 55 -3.52 8.75 0.99
CA SER A 55 -2.31 9.02 0.19
C SER A 55 -2.12 10.50 -0.17
N GLY A 56 -3.03 11.40 0.23
CA GLY A 56 -2.89 12.84 0.00
C GLY A 56 -3.19 13.30 -1.42
N VAL A 57 -3.80 12.45 -2.27
CA VAL A 57 -4.30 12.87 -3.60
C VAL A 57 -5.50 13.81 -3.45
N HIS A 58 -6.33 13.56 -2.43
CA HIS A 58 -7.46 14.41 -2.07
C HIS A 58 -7.44 14.71 -0.58
N SER A 59 -7.71 15.94 -0.21
CA SER A 59 -7.98 16.28 1.19
C SER A 59 -9.39 15.82 1.58
N PRO A 60 -9.61 15.32 2.80
CA PRO A 60 -10.96 15.08 3.31
C PRO A 60 -11.72 16.38 3.43
N ASP A 61 -13.06 16.33 3.34
CA ASP A 61 -13.93 17.48 3.58
C ASP A 61 -14.19 17.67 5.08
N ALA A 62 -14.12 16.57 5.85
CA ALA A 62 -14.20 16.57 7.32
C ALA A 62 -13.44 15.36 7.88
N GLY A 63 -13.10 15.44 9.16
CA GLY A 63 -12.37 14.40 9.88
C GLY A 63 -10.87 14.68 9.94
N GLU A 64 -10.16 13.76 10.59
CA GLU A 64 -8.73 13.91 10.91
C GLU A 64 -7.96 12.64 10.58
N ILE A 65 -6.72 12.82 10.13
CA ILE A 65 -5.77 11.73 9.87
C ILE A 65 -4.60 11.89 10.82
N PHE A 66 -4.24 10.81 11.53
CA PHE A 66 -3.06 10.77 12.37
C PHE A 66 -2.10 9.70 11.85
N VAL A 67 -0.82 10.02 11.81
CA VAL A 67 0.26 9.08 11.49
C VAL A 67 1.29 9.19 12.59
N ASP A 68 1.60 8.05 13.21
CA ASP A 68 2.51 7.96 14.35
C ASP A 68 2.13 8.97 15.46
N GLY A 69 0.83 8.99 15.82
CA GLY A 69 0.26 9.90 16.82
C GLY A 69 0.19 11.37 16.43
N VAL A 70 0.71 11.77 15.27
CA VAL A 70 0.75 13.17 14.82
C VAL A 70 -0.36 13.43 13.82
N GLN A 71 -1.22 14.43 14.10
CA GLN A 71 -2.24 14.87 13.15
C GLN A 71 -1.60 15.42 11.87
N ARG A 72 -2.13 15.01 10.72
CA ARG A 72 -1.61 15.34 9.40
C ARG A 72 -2.67 16.01 8.54
N HIS A 73 -2.22 17.00 7.78
CA HIS A 73 -3.00 17.67 6.75
C HIS A 73 -2.22 17.61 5.44
N TRP A 74 -2.75 16.87 4.48
CA TRP A 74 -2.10 16.70 3.20
C TRP A 74 -2.40 17.87 2.26
N LYS A 75 -1.36 18.43 1.64
CA LYS A 75 -1.46 19.35 0.50
C LYS A 75 -1.15 18.63 -0.82
N SER A 76 -0.48 17.48 -0.72
CA SER A 76 -0.04 16.70 -1.87
C SER A 76 0.28 15.25 -1.46
N PRO A 77 0.38 14.31 -2.41
CA PRO A 77 0.88 12.96 -2.14
C PRO A 77 2.29 12.93 -1.54
N HIS A 78 3.10 13.94 -1.84
CA HIS A 78 4.45 14.06 -1.28
C HIS A 78 4.42 14.20 0.25
N ASP A 79 3.40 14.84 0.81
CA ASP A 79 3.28 15.01 2.27
C ASP A 79 2.98 13.68 2.96
N SER A 80 2.13 12.83 2.38
CA SER A 80 1.85 11.49 2.91
C SER A 80 3.08 10.58 2.81
N MET A 81 3.81 10.65 1.69
CA MET A 81 5.08 9.94 1.53
C MET A 81 6.14 10.41 2.54
N ALA A 82 6.24 11.71 2.78
CA ALA A 82 7.14 12.28 3.79
C ALA A 82 6.76 11.83 5.21
N ALA A 83 5.48 11.59 5.47
CA ALA A 83 4.98 11.02 6.72
C ALA A 83 5.16 9.50 6.81
N GLY A 84 5.73 8.85 5.78
CA GLY A 84 6.05 7.42 5.79
C GLY A 84 4.95 6.50 5.27
N ILE A 85 3.99 7.04 4.50
CA ILE A 85 2.97 6.25 3.80
C ILE A 85 3.37 6.10 2.35
N GLU A 86 3.52 4.88 1.87
CA GLU A 86 3.73 4.59 0.45
C GLU A 86 2.48 3.95 -0.15
N THR A 87 2.16 4.29 -1.39
CA THR A 87 0.98 3.78 -2.07
C THR A 87 1.37 3.17 -3.41
N LEU A 88 0.99 1.90 -3.60
CA LEU A 88 1.01 1.23 -4.88
C LEU A 88 -0.42 1.19 -5.41
N TYR A 89 -0.69 2.00 -6.42
CA TYR A 89 -1.95 1.99 -7.14
C TYR A 89 -2.02 0.79 -8.11
N GLN A 90 -3.20 0.52 -8.63
CA GLN A 90 -3.46 -0.55 -9.59
C GLN A 90 -2.50 -0.51 -10.80
N ASP A 91 -2.11 0.67 -11.26
CA ASP A 91 -0.99 0.82 -12.18
C ASP A 91 0.32 0.89 -11.36
N SER A 92 1.24 0.01 -11.64
CA SER A 92 2.51 -0.13 -10.89
C SER A 92 3.39 1.13 -10.93
N GLY A 93 3.14 2.05 -11.86
CA GLY A 93 3.91 3.29 -12.03
C GLY A 93 5.42 3.04 -12.23
N LEU A 94 5.78 1.91 -12.85
CA LEU A 94 7.15 1.62 -13.24
C LEU A 94 7.43 2.13 -14.64
N ALA A 95 8.58 2.80 -14.82
CA ALA A 95 9.08 3.21 -16.12
C ALA A 95 9.70 2.01 -16.85
N PRO A 96 9.12 1.51 -17.97
CA PRO A 96 9.51 0.24 -18.59
C PRO A 96 10.96 0.26 -19.11
N ASP A 97 11.44 1.41 -19.56
CA ASP A 97 12.76 1.57 -20.19
C ASP A 97 13.89 1.82 -19.16
N LEU A 98 13.55 2.01 -17.90
CA LEU A 98 14.52 2.17 -16.83
C LEU A 98 14.90 0.81 -16.20
N THR A 99 16.09 0.76 -15.62
CA THR A 99 16.54 -0.41 -14.84
C THR A 99 15.74 -0.55 -13.55
N ILE A 100 15.85 -1.70 -12.89
CA ILE A 100 15.20 -1.96 -11.59
C ILE A 100 15.65 -0.92 -10.56
N GLY A 101 16.96 -0.69 -10.44
CA GLY A 101 17.49 0.28 -9.49
C GLY A 101 17.02 1.70 -9.77
N SER A 102 16.99 2.12 -11.04
CA SER A 102 16.46 3.43 -11.43
C SER A 102 14.97 3.58 -11.11
N ASN A 103 14.18 2.54 -11.29
CA ASN A 103 12.75 2.54 -10.93
C ASN A 103 12.53 2.64 -9.42
N ILE A 104 13.31 1.91 -8.62
CA ILE A 104 13.19 1.93 -7.15
C ILE A 104 13.56 3.30 -6.59
N PHE A 105 14.57 3.94 -7.16
CA PHE A 105 15.03 5.27 -6.73
C PHE A 105 14.38 6.44 -7.49
N LEU A 106 13.37 6.20 -8.32
CA LEU A 106 12.70 7.26 -9.08
C LEU A 106 12.11 8.32 -8.14
N GLY A 107 12.52 9.59 -8.33
CA GLY A 107 12.18 10.71 -7.45
C GLY A 107 12.99 10.78 -6.15
N ARG A 108 13.93 9.85 -5.94
CA ARG A 108 14.80 9.76 -4.75
C ARG A 108 16.22 9.36 -5.14
N GLU A 109 16.67 9.84 -6.30
CA GLU A 109 17.91 9.44 -6.94
C GLU A 109 19.14 9.77 -6.08
N VAL A 110 20.11 8.85 -6.08
CA VAL A 110 21.40 9.05 -5.42
C VAL A 110 22.35 9.74 -6.40
N LYS A 111 22.81 10.95 -6.05
CA LYS A 111 23.81 11.69 -6.82
C LYS A 111 25.21 11.20 -6.50
N ARG A 112 26.11 11.26 -7.49
CA ARG A 112 27.55 10.99 -7.28
C ARG A 112 28.15 11.95 -6.25
N LYS A 113 29.18 11.48 -5.55
CA LYS A 113 29.95 12.37 -4.65
C LYS A 113 30.83 13.35 -5.46
N GLY A 114 31.10 14.49 -4.86
CA GLY A 114 32.02 15.50 -5.44
C GLY A 114 31.41 16.35 -6.56
N PRO A 115 32.25 16.96 -7.44
CA PRO A 115 31.82 17.93 -8.46
C PRO A 115 30.77 17.36 -9.42
N LEU A 116 30.87 16.09 -9.81
CA LEU A 116 29.94 15.44 -10.72
C LEU A 116 28.53 15.37 -10.11
N GLY A 117 28.41 15.12 -8.80
CA GLY A 117 27.12 15.11 -8.14
C GLY A 117 26.46 16.49 -8.06
N ARG A 118 27.26 17.56 -7.94
CA ARG A 118 26.78 18.95 -8.01
C ARG A 118 26.25 19.30 -9.41
N LEU A 119 26.79 18.67 -10.45
CA LEU A 119 26.30 18.77 -11.83
C LEU A 119 25.09 17.86 -12.13
N GLY A 120 24.56 17.14 -11.12
CA GLY A 120 23.37 16.30 -11.27
C GLY A 120 23.64 14.87 -11.74
N PHE A 121 24.88 14.43 -11.88
CA PHE A 121 25.18 13.04 -12.28
C PHE A 121 24.79 12.05 -11.20
N LEU A 122 24.03 11.01 -11.60
CA LEU A 122 23.51 9.98 -10.71
C LEU A 122 24.53 8.86 -10.46
N ASP A 123 24.49 8.29 -9.27
CA ASP A 123 25.25 7.08 -8.90
C ASP A 123 24.42 5.81 -9.13
N GLN A 124 24.28 5.45 -10.41
CA GLN A 124 23.51 4.27 -10.82
C GLN A 124 23.99 2.99 -10.15
N ARG A 125 25.32 2.82 -9.97
CA ARG A 125 25.88 1.60 -9.35
C ARG A 125 25.44 1.45 -7.88
N THR A 126 25.44 2.56 -7.14
CA THR A 126 24.95 2.56 -5.75
C THR A 126 23.47 2.30 -5.69
N MET A 127 22.66 2.92 -6.55
CA MET A 127 21.22 2.69 -6.62
C MET A 127 20.90 1.22 -6.92
N GLU A 128 21.52 0.64 -7.95
CA GLU A 128 21.34 -0.77 -8.31
C GLU A 128 21.67 -1.72 -7.16
N ARG A 129 22.87 -1.56 -6.57
CA ARG A 129 23.28 -2.41 -5.45
C ARG A 129 22.33 -2.32 -4.26
N ARG A 130 21.92 -1.11 -3.88
CA ARG A 130 20.99 -0.91 -2.77
C ARG A 130 19.61 -1.49 -3.07
N ALA A 131 19.11 -1.28 -4.30
CA ALA A 131 17.83 -1.85 -4.72
C ALA A 131 17.81 -3.38 -4.59
N LEU A 132 18.86 -4.06 -5.08
CA LEU A 132 18.94 -5.53 -4.98
C LEU A 132 18.97 -6.00 -3.54
N VAL A 133 19.74 -5.34 -2.67
CA VAL A 133 19.80 -5.70 -1.24
C VAL A 133 18.45 -5.53 -0.56
N GLU A 134 17.73 -4.44 -0.84
CA GLU A 134 16.41 -4.22 -0.23
C GLU A 134 15.33 -5.16 -0.77
N LEU A 135 15.37 -5.48 -2.07
CA LEU A 135 14.47 -6.48 -2.65
C LEU A 135 14.69 -7.87 -2.06
N ASP A 136 15.96 -8.26 -1.85
CA ASP A 136 16.31 -9.55 -1.25
C ASP A 136 15.80 -9.69 0.19
N LYS A 137 15.82 -8.62 0.99
CA LYS A 137 15.27 -8.61 2.35
C LYS A 137 13.80 -9.00 2.43
N VAL A 138 13.03 -8.72 1.38
CA VAL A 138 11.59 -9.06 1.29
C VAL A 138 11.35 -10.28 0.41
N GLY A 139 12.41 -11.05 0.10
CA GLY A 139 12.32 -12.28 -0.65
C GLY A 139 12.04 -12.10 -2.15
N ILE A 140 12.25 -10.90 -2.69
CA ILE A 140 12.07 -10.61 -4.12
C ILE A 140 13.36 -10.91 -4.86
N THR A 141 13.40 -12.04 -5.57
CA THR A 141 14.50 -12.38 -6.46
C THR A 141 14.27 -11.79 -7.85
N VAL A 142 15.15 -10.90 -8.27
CA VAL A 142 15.14 -10.31 -9.60
C VAL A 142 16.38 -10.70 -10.39
N PRO A 143 16.28 -10.75 -11.75
CA PRO A 143 17.46 -11.00 -12.59
C PRO A 143 18.55 -9.93 -12.35
N PRO A 144 19.82 -10.25 -12.70
CA PRO A 144 20.92 -9.30 -12.54
C PRO A 144 20.62 -7.94 -13.15
N SER A 145 21.09 -6.90 -12.50
CA SER A 145 20.72 -5.49 -12.46
C SER A 145 20.75 -4.67 -13.75
N LYS A 146 21.17 -5.20 -14.89
CA LYS A 146 21.23 -4.43 -16.14
C LYS A 146 19.98 -4.54 -17.01
N ARG A 147 18.98 -5.31 -16.58
CA ARG A 147 17.72 -5.44 -17.32
C ARG A 147 16.80 -4.26 -17.05
N THR A 148 16.15 -3.80 -18.10
CA THR A 148 15.05 -2.87 -17.98
C THR A 148 13.79 -3.56 -17.45
N VAL A 149 12.90 -2.80 -16.84
CA VAL A 149 11.65 -3.35 -16.29
C VAL A 149 10.76 -3.96 -17.38
N SER A 150 10.85 -3.49 -18.61
CA SER A 150 10.15 -4.07 -19.78
C SER A 150 10.49 -5.53 -20.05
N GLN A 151 11.69 -5.98 -19.66
CA GLN A 151 12.17 -7.36 -19.85
C GLN A 151 11.70 -8.32 -18.73
N LEU A 152 11.01 -7.80 -17.72
CA LEU A 152 10.48 -8.59 -16.61
C LEU A 152 9.11 -9.17 -16.96
N SER A 153 8.78 -10.33 -16.37
CA SER A 153 7.41 -10.84 -16.40
C SER A 153 6.45 -9.93 -15.62
N GLY A 154 5.16 -10.04 -15.85
CA GLY A 154 4.14 -9.26 -15.13
C GLY A 154 4.29 -9.38 -13.61
N GLY A 155 4.45 -10.61 -13.09
CA GLY A 155 4.64 -10.85 -11.66
C GLY A 155 5.96 -10.28 -11.13
N GLN A 156 7.04 -10.35 -11.91
CA GLN A 156 8.32 -9.73 -11.51
C GLN A 156 8.20 -8.20 -11.47
N ARG A 157 7.51 -7.58 -12.42
CA ARG A 157 7.25 -6.14 -12.38
C ARG A 157 6.46 -5.76 -11.15
N GLN A 158 5.40 -6.51 -10.84
CA GLN A 158 4.59 -6.27 -9.64
C GLN A 158 5.39 -6.42 -8.36
N ALA A 159 6.22 -7.47 -8.26
CA ALA A 159 7.12 -7.65 -7.12
C ALA A 159 8.09 -6.47 -6.95
N VAL A 160 8.70 -5.97 -8.03
CA VAL A 160 9.56 -4.78 -7.98
C VAL A 160 8.79 -3.53 -7.53
N ALA A 161 7.55 -3.34 -7.99
CA ALA A 161 6.72 -2.22 -7.58
C ALA A 161 6.37 -2.26 -6.08
N ILE A 162 6.02 -3.44 -5.55
CA ILE A 162 5.79 -3.63 -4.12
C ILE A 162 7.10 -3.45 -3.33
N GLY A 163 8.21 -4.03 -3.80
CA GLY A 163 9.52 -3.85 -3.19
C GLY A 163 9.95 -2.39 -3.12
N ARG A 164 9.62 -1.57 -4.14
CA ARG A 164 9.80 -0.12 -4.10
C ARG A 164 9.00 0.50 -2.96
N ALA A 165 7.73 0.15 -2.82
CA ALA A 165 6.88 0.65 -1.74
C ALA A 165 7.42 0.23 -0.36
N VAL A 166 7.80 -1.04 -0.19
CA VAL A 166 8.38 -1.56 1.07
C VAL A 166 9.67 -0.83 1.44
N MET A 167 10.57 -0.60 0.47
CA MET A 167 11.85 0.06 0.71
C MET A 167 11.70 1.49 1.26
N TRP A 168 10.64 2.19 0.86
CA TRP A 168 10.45 3.59 1.20
C TRP A 168 9.41 3.85 2.29
N ALA A 169 8.54 2.89 2.55
CA ALA A 169 7.59 2.98 3.65
C ALA A 169 8.30 2.99 5.00
N LYS A 170 7.83 3.85 5.90
CA LYS A 170 8.25 3.87 7.30
C LYS A 170 7.16 3.28 8.21
N HIS A 171 5.92 3.55 7.87
CA HIS A 171 4.77 3.27 8.72
C HIS A 171 3.72 2.43 8.01
N VAL A 172 3.31 2.83 6.82
CA VAL A 172 2.16 2.23 6.12
C VAL A 172 2.46 2.03 4.64
N ILE A 173 2.06 0.88 4.13
CA ILE A 173 1.97 0.61 2.69
C ILE A 173 0.51 0.39 2.32
N ILE A 174 0.05 1.08 1.29
CA ILE A 174 -1.26 0.85 0.68
C ILE A 174 -1.05 0.11 -0.63
N LEU A 175 -1.67 -1.05 -0.79
CA LEU A 175 -1.58 -1.90 -1.98
C LEU A 175 -2.97 -2.02 -2.60
N ASP A 176 -3.18 -1.34 -3.72
CA ASP A 176 -4.46 -1.34 -4.44
C ASP A 176 -4.43 -2.40 -5.55
N GLU A 177 -5.15 -3.51 -5.33
CA GLU A 177 -5.26 -4.66 -6.24
C GLU A 177 -3.91 -5.26 -6.70
N PRO A 178 -2.96 -5.52 -5.81
CA PRO A 178 -1.59 -5.90 -6.20
C PRO A 178 -1.48 -7.30 -6.81
N THR A 179 -2.50 -8.15 -6.69
CA THR A 179 -2.55 -9.49 -7.29
C THR A 179 -3.39 -9.55 -8.57
N ASN A 180 -3.92 -8.41 -9.02
CA ASN A 180 -4.77 -8.38 -10.21
C ASN A 180 -3.99 -8.73 -11.47
N HIS A 181 -4.60 -9.47 -12.39
CA HIS A 181 -3.99 -9.95 -13.63
C HIS A 181 -2.75 -10.86 -13.48
N LEU A 182 -2.51 -11.39 -12.27
CA LEU A 182 -1.43 -12.34 -12.00
C LEU A 182 -1.97 -13.77 -11.96
N GLY A 183 -1.14 -14.72 -12.44
CA GLY A 183 -1.41 -16.15 -12.24
C GLY A 183 -1.22 -16.57 -10.78
N ALA A 184 -1.76 -17.73 -10.41
CA ALA A 184 -1.76 -18.22 -9.02
C ALA A 184 -0.36 -18.22 -8.36
N ARG A 185 0.67 -18.70 -9.08
CA ARG A 185 2.04 -18.70 -8.56
C ARG A 185 2.57 -17.29 -8.28
N GLN A 186 2.30 -16.36 -9.18
CA GLN A 186 2.75 -14.97 -9.06
C GLN A 186 2.03 -14.24 -7.92
N SER A 187 0.73 -14.49 -7.76
CA SER A 187 -0.05 -13.96 -6.63
C SER A 187 0.53 -14.44 -5.29
N GLN A 188 0.90 -15.72 -5.18
CA GLN A 188 1.53 -16.25 -3.97
C GLN A 188 2.90 -15.59 -3.67
N GLU A 189 3.69 -15.24 -4.69
CA GLU A 189 4.93 -14.48 -4.50
C GLU A 189 4.62 -13.07 -3.93
N VAL A 190 3.58 -12.40 -4.42
CA VAL A 190 3.12 -11.10 -3.89
C VAL A 190 2.68 -11.23 -2.43
N LEU A 191 1.87 -12.25 -2.09
CA LEU A 191 1.41 -12.45 -0.71
C LEU A 191 2.58 -12.71 0.26
N LYS A 192 3.64 -13.40 -0.19
CA LYS A 192 4.88 -13.57 0.62
C LYS A 192 5.56 -12.23 0.91
N VAL A 193 5.63 -11.33 -0.08
CA VAL A 193 6.22 -10.00 0.11
C VAL A 193 5.40 -9.16 1.10
N ILE A 194 4.07 -9.27 1.06
CA ILE A 194 3.19 -8.61 2.03
C ILE A 194 3.48 -9.11 3.46
N ARG A 195 3.62 -10.42 3.65
CA ARG A 195 3.98 -11.00 4.96
C ARG A 195 5.36 -10.52 5.42
N ALA A 196 6.34 -10.48 4.52
CA ALA A 196 7.68 -9.98 4.85
C ALA A 196 7.68 -8.49 5.25
N ALA A 197 6.86 -7.65 4.62
CA ALA A 197 6.68 -6.26 5.01
C ALA A 197 6.06 -6.13 6.42
N ARG A 198 5.05 -6.96 6.73
CA ARG A 198 4.45 -7.07 8.06
C ARG A 198 5.49 -7.44 9.12
N GLU A 199 6.35 -8.43 8.85
CA GLU A 199 7.40 -8.88 9.76
C GLU A 199 8.45 -7.79 10.05
N GLN A 200 8.63 -6.84 9.13
CA GLN A 200 9.46 -5.65 9.33
C GLN A 200 8.76 -4.56 10.16
N GLY A 201 7.54 -4.81 10.64
CA GLY A 201 6.77 -3.87 11.45
C GLY A 201 5.97 -2.84 10.63
N ILE A 202 5.93 -2.98 9.31
CA ILE A 202 5.16 -2.08 8.43
C ILE A 202 3.68 -2.50 8.48
N CYS A 203 2.78 -1.53 8.63
CA CYS A 203 1.35 -1.74 8.45
C CYS A 203 1.03 -1.84 6.96
N VAL A 204 0.24 -2.83 6.55
CA VAL A 204 -0.17 -3.01 5.16
C VAL A 204 -1.68 -2.89 5.04
N LEU A 205 -2.15 -1.91 4.28
CA LEU A 205 -3.54 -1.84 3.79
C LEU A 205 -3.61 -2.58 2.46
N PHE A 206 -4.21 -3.76 2.48
CA PHE A 206 -4.34 -4.64 1.31
C PHE A 206 -5.76 -4.57 0.75
N ILE A 207 -5.89 -3.97 -0.43
CA ILE A 207 -7.16 -3.87 -1.14
C ILE A 207 -7.19 -4.94 -2.23
N SER A 208 -8.18 -5.80 -2.18
CA SER A 208 -8.41 -6.80 -3.23
C SER A 208 -9.87 -7.22 -3.28
N HIS A 209 -10.31 -7.58 -4.49
CA HIS A 209 -11.60 -8.25 -4.72
C HIS A 209 -11.46 -9.79 -4.71
N THR A 210 -10.22 -10.31 -4.66
CA THR A 210 -9.93 -11.75 -4.57
C THR A 210 -9.99 -12.18 -3.10
N LEU A 211 -11.19 -12.49 -2.61
CA LEU A 211 -11.43 -12.79 -1.18
C LEU A 211 -10.54 -13.92 -0.61
N PRO A 212 -10.23 -15.02 -1.35
CA PRO A 212 -9.26 -16.01 -0.85
C PRO A 212 -7.90 -15.40 -0.51
N HIS A 213 -7.36 -14.45 -1.30
CA HIS A 213 -6.09 -13.79 -1.00
C HIS A 213 -6.21 -12.89 0.23
N VAL A 214 -7.36 -12.20 0.40
CA VAL A 214 -7.62 -11.38 1.59
C VAL A 214 -7.59 -12.27 2.83
N LEU A 215 -8.38 -13.35 2.86
CA LEU A 215 -8.44 -14.28 4.00
C LEU A 215 -7.11 -14.95 4.30
N GLU A 216 -6.23 -15.12 3.28
CA GLU A 216 -4.94 -15.77 3.45
C GLU A 216 -3.89 -14.87 4.11
N VAL A 217 -3.91 -13.54 3.84
CA VAL A 217 -2.77 -12.68 4.17
C VAL A 217 -3.07 -11.63 5.24
N THR A 218 -4.36 -11.36 5.52
CA THR A 218 -4.75 -10.29 6.45
C THR A 218 -4.93 -10.80 7.88
N ASP A 219 -4.71 -9.93 8.84
CA ASP A 219 -4.99 -10.16 10.25
C ASP A 219 -6.41 -9.71 10.62
N ARG A 220 -6.87 -8.63 9.97
CA ARG A 220 -8.15 -7.97 10.20
C ARG A 220 -8.73 -7.48 8.88
N ILE A 221 -10.05 -7.43 8.80
CA ILE A 221 -10.78 -6.99 7.62
C ILE A 221 -11.70 -5.83 7.97
N ILE A 222 -11.59 -4.76 7.19
CA ILE A 222 -12.49 -3.62 7.20
C ILE A 222 -13.39 -3.73 5.97
N VAL A 223 -14.69 -3.84 6.18
CA VAL A 223 -15.68 -3.87 5.11
C VAL A 223 -16.25 -2.47 4.92
N LEU A 224 -16.04 -1.90 3.74
CA LEU A 224 -16.59 -0.62 3.34
C LEU A 224 -17.83 -0.82 2.47
N ARG A 225 -18.93 -0.15 2.79
CA ARG A 225 -20.17 -0.17 2.01
C ARG A 225 -20.80 1.22 2.00
N LEU A 226 -21.14 1.73 0.81
CA LEU A 226 -21.77 3.04 0.62
C LEU A 226 -21.04 4.16 1.37
N GLY A 227 -19.70 4.16 1.33
CA GLY A 227 -18.86 5.16 1.95
C GLY A 227 -18.71 5.05 3.47
N ARG A 228 -19.16 3.98 4.10
CA ARG A 228 -19.08 3.75 5.55
C ARG A 228 -18.38 2.43 5.89
N VAL A 229 -17.70 2.39 7.02
CA VAL A 229 -17.24 1.13 7.61
C VAL A 229 -18.47 0.44 8.22
N VAL A 230 -18.83 -0.72 7.68
CA VAL A 230 -19.97 -1.52 8.18
C VAL A 230 -19.50 -2.66 9.09
N ARG A 231 -18.26 -3.08 8.96
CA ARG A 231 -17.65 -4.11 9.82
C ARG A 231 -16.13 -3.87 9.89
N ASP A 232 -15.59 -4.09 11.09
CA ASP A 232 -14.15 -4.09 11.37
C ASP A 232 -13.90 -5.22 12.37
N SER A 233 -13.31 -6.33 11.90
CA SER A 233 -13.15 -7.54 12.72
C SER A 233 -11.98 -8.41 12.24
N LEU A 234 -11.58 -9.36 13.07
CA LEU A 234 -10.47 -10.28 12.77
C LEU A 234 -10.79 -11.13 11.54
N THR A 235 -9.80 -11.39 10.73
CA THR A 235 -9.92 -12.24 9.52
C THR A 235 -10.43 -13.64 9.85
N THR A 236 -10.07 -14.16 11.02
CA THR A 236 -10.50 -15.48 11.50
C THR A 236 -12.01 -15.63 11.73
N GLU A 237 -12.75 -14.52 11.77
CA GLU A 237 -14.21 -14.52 11.90
C GLU A 237 -14.94 -14.79 10.58
N TYR A 238 -14.20 -14.84 9.45
CA TYR A 238 -14.79 -14.95 8.12
C TYR A 238 -14.47 -16.25 7.40
N THR A 239 -15.44 -16.74 6.66
CA THR A 239 -15.28 -17.58 5.47
C THR A 239 -15.45 -16.73 4.22
N VAL A 240 -15.16 -17.26 3.05
CA VAL A 240 -15.38 -16.55 1.77
C VAL A 240 -16.85 -16.17 1.62
N GLU A 241 -17.77 -17.08 1.98
CA GLU A 241 -19.21 -16.88 1.87
C GLU A 241 -19.72 -15.82 2.84
N SER A 242 -19.28 -15.85 4.11
CA SER A 242 -19.70 -14.87 5.11
C SER A 242 -19.17 -13.49 4.81
N LEU A 243 -17.91 -13.39 4.31
CA LEU A 243 -17.32 -12.12 3.90
C LEU A 243 -18.07 -11.54 2.69
N LEU A 244 -18.39 -12.36 1.68
CA LEU A 244 -19.18 -11.94 0.52
C LEU A 244 -20.57 -11.45 0.96
N GLY A 245 -21.23 -12.17 1.88
CA GLY A 245 -22.51 -11.75 2.45
C GLY A 245 -22.44 -10.39 3.16
N THR A 246 -21.37 -10.15 3.90
CA THR A 246 -21.15 -8.85 4.58
C THR A 246 -20.91 -7.72 3.57
N ILE A 247 -20.13 -7.96 2.51
CA ILE A 247 -19.86 -6.99 1.43
C ILE A 247 -21.16 -6.59 0.72
N THR A 248 -21.99 -7.56 0.39
CA THR A 248 -23.26 -7.35 -0.34
C THR A 248 -24.40 -6.89 0.57
N GLY A 249 -24.26 -7.04 1.89
CA GLY A 249 -25.28 -6.67 2.88
C GLY A 249 -26.37 -7.72 3.07
N LEU A 250 -26.09 -8.98 2.69
CA LEU A 250 -27.01 -10.09 2.90
C LEU A 250 -26.93 -10.67 4.32
N ASN A 251 -25.87 -10.39 5.06
CA ASN A 251 -25.60 -10.83 6.44
C ASN A 251 -25.44 -9.63 7.38
N THR A 252 -26.44 -8.77 7.48
CA THR A 252 -26.53 -7.67 8.47
C THR A 252 -27.41 -8.04 9.63
#